data_15e6c53cc92277f8d0134035de5328dd
#
_entry.id   15e6c53cc92277f8d0134035de5328dd
#
_cell.length_a   1.000
_cell.length_b   1.000
_cell.length_c   1.000
_cell.angle_alpha   90.00
_cell.angle_beta   90.00
_cell.angle_gamma   90.00
#
_symmetry.space_group_name_H-M   'P 1'
#
loop_
_entity.id
_entity.type
_entity.pdbx_description
1 polymer ?
#
loop_
_entity_poly.entity_id
_entity_poly.type
_entity_poly.pdbx_seq_one_letter_code
_entity_poly.pdbx_strand_id
1 'polypeptide(L)'
;MVLYFYSLGGIIMKNKMLKSVAVLGTVALAGFILTACGSKSSKKETAASNELTAYVDPGYKSYMEEAAKAYEKETGTKVTIKTGDALTGLDNLSLDNQSGKSPDVMMAPYDRVGSLGADGQLSEVELGKDAKADDTTKSLVSIDGTTYGAPAVIETLVMYYNKDLIQKAPTTFAELEELAKDSKYAFEGEDGKTTAFLADWTNFYYAYGLLAGNGAYVFGKDGTDPKDIGLANEGAIKGIEYAKTWYAKWPKGMQDTEGAPNLIQTQFQGGKTAAIIDGPWKAASLKEAKVNYGVATIPTLPNGKEYKAFGGGKAWVIPAGSKNVDGAQKFVNFLASTAQQKALYDATNEVPANTEAREYAVSKKDELTDAVVKQFKSAEPMPNISEMSTVWDPAKNMLFDAVSGKKDAKTSAEDAVKLIKETIDQKFGNK
;
A
#
# COMPACT_ATOMS: atom_id res chain seq x y z
N MET A 1 12.05 -1.32 -46.81
CA MET A 1 12.72 -2.56 -47.20
C MET A 1 14.19 -2.47 -46.78
N VAL A 2 14.53 -2.85 -45.56
CA VAL A 2 15.87 -3.32 -45.13
C VAL A 2 15.64 -4.18 -43.90
N LEU A 3 15.81 -5.47 -44.08
CA LEU A 3 15.84 -6.50 -43.05
C LEU A 3 17.21 -6.48 -42.36
N TYR A 4 17.23 -6.51 -41.02
CA TYR A 4 18.43 -6.96 -40.30
C TYR A 4 18.12 -8.25 -39.54
N PHE A 5 18.74 -9.33 -40.03
CA PHE A 5 18.89 -10.61 -39.33
C PHE A 5 19.99 -10.48 -38.28
N TYR A 6 19.75 -10.90 -37.04
CA TYR A 6 20.79 -11.26 -36.11
C TYR A 6 20.80 -12.76 -35.82
N SER A 7 21.96 -13.30 -36.09
CA SER A 7 22.41 -14.69 -36.06
C SER A 7 22.44 -15.25 -34.63
N LEU A 8 21.93 -16.47 -34.48
CA LEU A 8 22.16 -17.35 -33.32
C LEU A 8 23.60 -17.89 -33.35
N GLY A 9 24.38 -17.54 -32.31
CA GLY A 9 25.69 -18.14 -32.05
C GLY A 9 25.59 -19.15 -30.92
N GLY A 10 25.47 -20.44 -31.28
CA GLY A 10 25.57 -21.53 -30.31
C GLY A 10 27.01 -21.78 -29.92
N ILE A 11 27.24 -21.88 -28.59
CA ILE A 11 28.52 -22.38 -28.04
C ILE A 11 28.28 -23.77 -27.46
N ILE A 12 28.84 -24.74 -28.14
CA ILE A 12 28.98 -26.15 -27.71
C ILE A 12 30.17 -26.20 -26.73
N MET A 13 29.95 -26.55 -25.48
CA MET A 13 31.04 -26.95 -24.59
C MET A 13 31.11 -28.46 -24.42
N LYS A 14 32.24 -29.00 -24.83
CA LYS A 14 32.62 -30.40 -24.80
C LYS A 14 32.84 -30.92 -23.38
N ASN A 15 32.25 -32.07 -23.09
CA ASN A 15 32.59 -32.95 -21.97
C ASN A 15 34.05 -33.38 -21.99
N LYS A 16 34.73 -33.26 -20.85
CA LYS A 16 35.90 -34.10 -20.54
C LYS A 16 35.70 -34.81 -19.22
N MET A 17 35.48 -36.11 -19.33
CA MET A 17 35.65 -37.08 -18.23
C MET A 17 37.12 -37.05 -17.76
N LEU A 18 37.34 -37.10 -16.44
CA LEU A 18 38.56 -37.73 -15.89
C LEU A 18 38.23 -38.52 -14.64
N LYS A 19 38.88 -39.66 -14.60
CA LYS A 19 38.67 -40.86 -13.81
C LYS A 19 39.17 -40.75 -12.36
N SER A 20 38.51 -41.54 -11.54
CA SER A 20 38.80 -42.13 -10.24
C SER A 20 40.26 -42.24 -9.81
N VAL A 21 40.56 -41.98 -8.53
CA VAL A 21 41.56 -42.73 -7.73
C VAL A 21 40.99 -42.95 -6.33
N ALA A 22 40.84 -44.23 -5.97
CA ALA A 22 40.58 -44.72 -4.61
C ALA A 22 41.92 -44.93 -3.87
N VAL A 23 41.97 -44.52 -2.61
CA VAL A 23 43.03 -44.99 -1.69
C VAL A 23 42.36 -45.40 -0.38
N LEU A 24 42.51 -46.67 -0.04
CA LEU A 24 42.24 -47.34 1.22
C LEU A 24 43.35 -47.02 2.26
N GLY A 25 42.95 -47.04 3.52
CA GLY A 25 43.87 -47.20 4.64
C GLY A 25 43.30 -46.62 5.92
N THR A 26 43.06 -47.23 6.92
CA THR A 26 43.23 -48.41 7.77
C THR A 26 42.70 -48.07 9.17
N VAL A 27 42.05 -49.04 9.77
CA VAL A 27 41.42 -49.13 11.09
C VAL A 27 42.42 -48.92 12.24
N ALA A 28 41.99 -48.26 13.32
CA ALA A 28 42.48 -48.50 14.67
C ALA A 28 41.33 -48.41 15.67
N LEU A 29 40.98 -49.56 16.26
CA LEU A 29 40.11 -49.77 17.43
C LEU A 29 40.88 -49.47 18.70
N ALA A 30 40.28 -48.79 19.64
CA ALA A 30 40.36 -48.94 21.12
C ALA A 30 39.35 -47.95 21.74
N GLY A 31 38.45 -48.26 22.59
CA GLY A 31 38.32 -49.20 23.67
C GLY A 31 37.30 -48.60 24.67
N PHE A 32 36.33 -49.34 25.09
CA PHE A 32 35.25 -49.10 26.03
C PHE A 32 35.54 -48.21 27.22
N ILE A 33 34.55 -47.36 27.63
CA ILE A 33 33.99 -47.39 29.02
C ILE A 33 32.53 -46.92 28.94
N LEU A 34 31.58 -47.79 29.33
CA LEU A 34 30.19 -47.51 29.65
C LEU A 34 30.10 -46.89 31.04
N THR A 35 29.57 -45.71 31.16
CA THR A 35 28.89 -45.25 32.38
C THR A 35 27.52 -44.68 32.03
N ALA A 36 26.48 -45.43 32.40
CA ALA A 36 25.11 -44.99 32.35
C ALA A 36 24.88 -43.97 33.48
N CYS A 37 24.46 -42.76 33.12
CA CYS A 37 23.75 -41.87 34.03
C CYS A 37 22.77 -41.03 33.19
N GLY A 38 21.51 -41.04 33.64
CA GLY A 38 20.38 -40.46 32.97
C GLY A 38 20.55 -39.01 32.57
N SER A 39 20.38 -38.77 31.29
CA SER A 39 20.35 -37.40 30.74
C SER A 39 18.91 -37.00 30.52
N LYS A 40 18.45 -36.06 31.32
CA LYS A 40 17.39 -35.13 30.91
C LYS A 40 17.78 -34.58 29.58
N SER A 41 16.95 -34.78 28.58
CA SER A 41 17.02 -34.10 27.28
C SER A 41 16.92 -32.60 27.54
N SER A 42 18.04 -31.93 27.68
CA SER A 42 18.10 -30.50 27.54
C SER A 42 17.89 -30.20 26.05
N LYS A 43 16.69 -29.70 25.69
CA LYS A 43 16.54 -28.92 24.47
C LYS A 43 17.69 -27.87 24.49
N LYS A 44 18.60 -27.97 23.55
CA LYS A 44 19.47 -26.84 23.21
C LYS A 44 18.54 -25.72 22.78
N GLU A 45 18.25 -24.78 23.66
CA GLU A 45 17.84 -23.45 23.27
C GLU A 45 18.96 -22.93 22.39
N THR A 46 18.72 -22.87 21.10
CA THR A 46 19.53 -22.04 20.19
C THR A 46 19.41 -20.64 20.75
N ALA A 47 20.49 -20.10 21.28
CA ALA A 47 20.54 -18.72 21.70
C ALA A 47 20.00 -17.87 20.52
N ALA A 48 18.88 -17.16 20.75
CA ALA A 48 18.33 -16.26 19.75
C ALA A 48 19.44 -15.33 19.29
N SER A 49 19.65 -15.21 18.00
CA SER A 49 20.67 -14.31 17.46
C SER A 49 20.35 -12.89 17.93
N ASN A 50 21.32 -12.20 18.53
CA ASN A 50 21.16 -10.78 18.89
C ASN A 50 21.16 -9.86 17.65
N GLU A 51 20.75 -10.40 16.51
CA GLU A 51 20.69 -9.66 15.24
C GLU A 51 19.33 -9.88 14.57
N LEU A 52 18.79 -8.78 14.05
CA LEU A 52 17.56 -8.75 13.25
C LEU A 52 17.85 -8.08 11.90
N THR A 53 17.01 -8.37 10.91
CA THR A 53 16.98 -7.67 9.63
C THR A 53 15.60 -7.05 9.42
N ALA A 54 15.56 -5.79 8.97
CA ALA A 54 14.34 -5.12 8.58
C ALA A 54 14.41 -4.68 7.11
N TYR A 55 13.30 -4.82 6.39
CA TYR A 55 13.18 -4.43 4.98
C TYR A 55 12.08 -3.37 4.83
N VAL A 56 12.43 -2.22 4.27
CA VAL A 56 11.53 -1.07 4.15
C VAL A 56 11.75 -0.31 2.83
N ASP A 57 10.77 0.50 2.44
CA ASP A 57 10.94 1.44 1.33
C ASP A 57 12.07 2.44 1.60
N PRO A 58 12.76 2.92 0.56
CA PRO A 58 13.87 3.88 0.70
C PRO A 58 13.52 5.12 1.51
N GLY A 59 12.27 5.60 1.45
CA GLY A 59 11.78 6.76 2.20
C GLY A 59 11.84 6.59 3.72
N TYR A 60 11.81 5.36 4.21
CA TYR A 60 11.89 5.06 5.65
C TYR A 60 13.31 4.79 6.16
N LYS A 61 14.30 4.75 5.27
CA LYS A 61 15.67 4.34 5.62
C LYS A 61 16.25 5.14 6.79
N SER A 62 16.20 6.47 6.71
CA SER A 62 16.77 7.34 7.74
C SER A 62 16.12 7.14 9.10
N TYR A 63 14.80 7.06 9.14
CA TYR A 63 14.06 6.76 10.37
C TYR A 63 14.46 5.40 10.94
N MET A 64 14.49 4.36 10.10
CA MET A 64 14.77 3.00 10.55
C MET A 64 16.21 2.83 11.05
N GLU A 65 17.18 3.51 10.45
CA GLU A 65 18.57 3.51 10.93
C GLU A 65 18.69 4.14 12.33
N GLU A 66 17.97 5.23 12.60
CA GLU A 66 17.93 5.86 13.94
C GLU A 66 17.17 4.99 14.95
N ALA A 67 16.03 4.40 14.55
CA ALA A 67 15.26 3.48 15.39
C ALA A 67 16.10 2.23 15.74
N ALA A 68 16.85 1.66 14.78
CA ALA A 68 17.74 0.53 14.99
C ALA A 68 18.85 0.86 16.02
N LYS A 69 19.49 2.03 15.90
CA LYS A 69 20.50 2.50 16.87
C LYS A 69 19.91 2.67 18.28
N ALA A 70 18.70 3.25 18.37
CA ALA A 70 18.01 3.42 19.64
C ALA A 70 17.66 2.06 20.28
N TYR A 71 17.17 1.11 19.47
CA TYR A 71 16.84 -0.23 19.92
C TYR A 71 18.08 -1.02 20.36
N GLU A 72 19.17 -0.94 19.60
CA GLU A 72 20.44 -1.58 19.95
C GLU A 72 20.99 -1.03 21.29
N LYS A 73 20.92 0.29 21.48
CA LYS A 73 21.33 0.92 22.75
C LYS A 73 20.50 0.44 23.94
N GLU A 74 19.20 0.21 23.76
CA GLU A 74 18.28 -0.20 24.81
C GLU A 74 18.37 -1.70 25.13
N THR A 75 18.52 -2.54 24.09
CA THR A 75 18.36 -4.00 24.20
C THR A 75 19.63 -4.79 23.94
N GLY A 76 20.66 -4.18 23.35
CA GLY A 76 21.85 -4.87 22.85
C GLY A 76 21.60 -5.68 21.56
N THR A 77 20.40 -5.57 20.94
CA THR A 77 20.03 -6.25 19.70
C THR A 77 20.32 -5.37 18.49
N LYS A 78 21.18 -5.82 17.61
CA LYS A 78 21.49 -5.12 16.36
C LYS A 78 20.43 -5.36 15.31
N VAL A 79 19.99 -4.30 14.62
CA VAL A 79 19.06 -4.38 13.49
C VAL A 79 19.73 -3.89 12.22
N THR A 80 19.80 -4.74 11.22
CA THR A 80 20.33 -4.40 9.88
C THR A 80 19.20 -3.97 8.97
N ILE A 81 19.28 -2.74 8.44
CA ILE A 81 18.25 -2.18 7.56
C ILE A 81 18.59 -2.48 6.10
N LYS A 82 17.64 -3.10 5.39
CA LYS A 82 17.66 -3.30 3.94
C LYS A 82 16.56 -2.45 3.33
N THR A 83 16.82 -1.86 2.17
CA THR A 83 15.84 -1.02 1.47
C THR A 83 15.56 -1.54 0.07
N GLY A 84 14.32 -1.42 -0.33
CA GLY A 84 13.82 -1.75 -1.65
C GLY A 84 12.33 -1.44 -1.71
N ASP A 85 11.70 -1.67 -2.84
CA ASP A 85 10.25 -1.53 -2.99
C ASP A 85 9.53 -2.57 -2.12
N ALA A 86 8.73 -2.11 -1.15
CA ALA A 86 8.07 -2.99 -0.18
C ALA A 86 7.04 -3.90 -0.85
N LEU A 87 6.30 -3.44 -1.87
CA LEU A 87 5.32 -4.26 -2.59
C LEU A 87 6.00 -5.41 -3.32
N THR A 88 7.10 -5.14 -4.04
CA THR A 88 7.92 -6.18 -4.67
C THR A 88 8.45 -7.17 -3.63
N GLY A 89 8.87 -6.70 -2.45
CA GLY A 89 9.29 -7.56 -1.33
C GLY A 89 8.16 -8.47 -0.84
N LEU A 90 6.94 -7.96 -0.74
CA LEU A 90 5.76 -8.74 -0.33
C LEU A 90 5.32 -9.75 -1.40
N ASP A 91 5.42 -9.40 -2.69
CA ASP A 91 5.10 -10.31 -3.79
C ASP A 91 6.07 -11.53 -3.82
N ASN A 92 7.31 -11.34 -3.39
CA ASN A 92 8.30 -12.41 -3.28
C ASN A 92 8.27 -13.15 -1.92
N LEU A 93 7.44 -12.70 -0.97
CA LEU A 93 7.51 -13.15 0.42
C LEU A 93 7.34 -14.66 0.58
N SER A 94 6.42 -15.29 -0.17
CA SER A 94 6.21 -16.73 -0.11
C SER A 94 7.48 -17.52 -0.47
N LEU A 95 8.19 -17.08 -1.51
CA LEU A 95 9.46 -17.70 -1.93
C LEU A 95 10.56 -17.47 -0.90
N ASP A 96 10.64 -16.26 -0.35
CA ASP A 96 11.64 -15.91 0.65
C ASP A 96 11.40 -16.64 1.97
N ASN A 97 10.15 -16.81 2.40
CA ASN A 97 9.80 -17.64 3.55
C ASN A 97 10.27 -19.08 3.39
N GLN A 98 9.99 -19.69 2.24
CA GLN A 98 10.39 -21.08 1.95
C GLN A 98 11.91 -21.25 1.84
N SER A 99 12.60 -20.27 1.27
CA SER A 99 14.07 -20.33 1.08
C SER A 99 14.87 -19.85 2.30
N GLY A 100 14.21 -19.38 3.37
CA GLY A 100 14.85 -18.84 4.58
C GLY A 100 15.61 -17.54 4.34
N LYS A 101 15.16 -16.73 3.36
CA LYS A 101 15.74 -15.42 3.00
C LYS A 101 14.92 -14.25 3.50
N SER A 102 13.75 -14.50 4.09
CA SER A 102 12.89 -13.47 4.64
C SER A 102 13.64 -12.60 5.65
N PRO A 103 13.41 -11.29 5.66
CA PRO A 103 13.81 -10.45 6.77
C PRO A 103 12.99 -10.80 8.02
N ASP A 104 13.40 -10.26 9.17
CA ASP A 104 12.67 -10.48 10.42
C ASP A 104 11.50 -9.50 10.58
N VAL A 105 11.62 -8.29 10.01
CA VAL A 105 10.55 -7.28 10.01
C VAL A 105 10.42 -6.66 8.62
N MET A 106 9.19 -6.44 8.18
CA MET A 106 8.86 -5.69 6.96
C MET A 106 7.79 -4.64 7.23
N MET A 107 7.69 -3.68 6.29
CA MET A 107 6.53 -2.81 6.21
C MET A 107 5.57 -3.34 5.14
N ALA A 108 4.26 -3.36 5.45
CA ALA A 108 3.22 -3.81 4.53
C ALA A 108 2.03 -2.83 4.54
N PRO A 109 1.42 -2.52 3.39
CA PRO A 109 0.12 -1.84 3.33
C PRO A 109 -0.96 -2.70 3.99
N TYR A 110 -1.94 -2.07 4.62
CA TYR A 110 -2.98 -2.75 5.39
C TYR A 110 -3.79 -3.77 4.58
N ASP A 111 -4.09 -3.48 3.32
CA ASP A 111 -4.81 -4.39 2.42
C ASP A 111 -4.09 -5.71 2.14
N ARG A 112 -2.77 -5.77 2.39
CA ARG A 112 -1.98 -6.99 2.22
C ARG A 112 -1.82 -7.79 3.52
N VAL A 113 -2.00 -7.14 4.67
CA VAL A 113 -1.69 -7.76 5.96
C VAL A 113 -2.61 -8.94 6.27
N GLY A 114 -3.93 -8.73 6.13
CA GLY A 114 -4.91 -9.79 6.42
C GLY A 114 -4.76 -11.00 5.53
N SER A 115 -4.67 -10.79 4.20
CA SER A 115 -4.50 -11.87 3.23
C SER A 115 -3.19 -12.64 3.41
N LEU A 116 -2.07 -11.95 3.61
CA LEU A 116 -0.77 -12.59 3.84
C LEU A 116 -0.76 -13.37 5.17
N GLY A 117 -1.45 -12.85 6.21
CA GLY A 117 -1.64 -13.57 7.48
C GLY A 117 -2.45 -14.84 7.31
N ALA A 118 -3.63 -14.76 6.68
CA ALA A 118 -4.50 -15.90 6.39
C ALA A 118 -3.82 -16.99 5.55
N ASP A 119 -2.95 -16.58 4.62
CA ASP A 119 -2.16 -17.49 3.77
C ASP A 119 -0.89 -18.03 4.48
N GLY A 120 -0.71 -17.74 5.78
CA GLY A 120 0.42 -18.21 6.58
C GLY A 120 1.78 -17.62 6.17
N GLN A 121 1.79 -16.46 5.49
CA GLN A 121 3.01 -15.77 5.10
C GLN A 121 3.55 -14.84 6.18
N LEU A 122 2.71 -14.46 7.15
CA LEU A 122 3.06 -13.62 8.28
C LEU A 122 2.86 -14.38 9.60
N SER A 123 3.68 -14.07 10.59
CA SER A 123 3.48 -14.47 11.97
C SER A 123 2.46 -13.56 12.66
N GLU A 124 1.75 -14.09 13.65
CA GLU A 124 0.90 -13.29 14.53
C GLU A 124 1.70 -12.22 15.26
N VAL A 125 1.08 -11.08 15.50
CA VAL A 125 1.67 -9.94 16.22
C VAL A 125 0.82 -9.62 17.45
N GLU A 126 1.42 -9.70 18.64
CA GLU A 126 0.83 -9.21 19.87
C GLU A 126 1.16 -7.72 20.04
N LEU A 127 0.12 -6.87 19.99
CA LEU A 127 0.32 -5.42 20.16
C LEU A 127 0.68 -5.09 21.63
N GLY A 128 1.82 -4.44 21.80
CA GLY A 128 2.22 -3.91 23.10
C GLY A 128 1.26 -2.81 23.58
N LYS A 129 1.18 -2.59 24.89
CA LYS A 129 0.29 -1.57 25.48
C LYS A 129 0.56 -0.17 24.98
N ASP A 130 1.79 0.14 24.58
CA ASP A 130 2.20 1.45 24.08
C ASP A 130 1.96 1.66 22.59
N ALA A 131 1.46 0.64 21.87
CA ALA A 131 1.05 0.78 20.47
C ALA A 131 -0.16 1.72 20.30
N LYS A 132 -1.02 1.86 21.34
CA LYS A 132 -2.16 2.80 21.38
C LYS A 132 -2.99 2.81 20.09
N ALA A 133 -3.12 1.64 19.46
CA ALA A 133 -3.91 1.48 18.26
C ALA A 133 -5.41 1.54 18.63
N ASP A 134 -6.18 2.32 17.87
CA ASP A 134 -7.65 2.32 17.96
C ASP A 134 -8.27 1.08 17.28
N ASP A 135 -9.57 0.86 17.49
CA ASP A 135 -10.24 -0.32 16.96
C ASP A 135 -10.24 -0.35 15.42
N THR A 136 -10.31 0.83 14.78
CA THR A 136 -10.24 0.95 13.31
C THR A 136 -8.88 0.47 12.80
N THR A 137 -7.78 1.00 13.35
CA THR A 137 -6.44 0.59 12.90
C THR A 137 -6.12 -0.85 13.23
N LYS A 138 -6.65 -1.40 14.34
CA LYS A 138 -6.53 -2.83 14.65
C LYS A 138 -7.28 -3.70 13.65
N SER A 139 -8.50 -3.33 13.26
CA SER A 139 -9.28 -4.11 12.29
C SER A 139 -8.59 -4.20 10.93
N LEU A 140 -7.87 -3.14 10.51
CA LEU A 140 -7.14 -3.11 9.24
C LEU A 140 -5.93 -4.06 9.18
N VAL A 141 -5.43 -4.53 10.33
CA VAL A 141 -4.29 -5.46 10.43
C VAL A 141 -4.66 -6.82 11.01
N SER A 142 -5.97 -7.08 11.15
CA SER A 142 -6.47 -8.32 11.74
C SER A 142 -7.44 -9.01 10.78
N ILE A 143 -7.46 -10.34 10.82
CA ILE A 143 -8.44 -11.18 10.13
C ILE A 143 -8.83 -12.35 11.07
N ASP A 144 -10.11 -12.69 11.12
CA ASP A 144 -10.65 -13.76 11.99
C ASP A 144 -10.22 -13.65 13.45
N GLY A 145 -10.06 -12.42 13.95
CA GLY A 145 -9.66 -12.13 15.33
C GLY A 145 -8.15 -12.21 15.60
N THR A 146 -7.35 -12.58 14.61
CA THR A 146 -5.88 -12.65 14.73
C THR A 146 -5.24 -11.42 14.10
N THR A 147 -4.33 -10.78 14.82
CA THR A 147 -3.57 -9.60 14.35
C THR A 147 -2.24 -10.03 13.72
N TYR A 148 -1.94 -9.54 12.52
CA TYR A 148 -0.74 -9.89 11.76
C TYR A 148 0.22 -8.72 11.51
N GLY A 149 -0.06 -7.57 12.10
CA GLY A 149 0.81 -6.39 11.98
C GLY A 149 0.58 -5.38 13.09
N ALA A 150 1.60 -4.59 13.38
CA ALA A 150 1.47 -3.43 14.25
C ALA A 150 1.26 -2.17 13.39
N PRO A 151 0.14 -1.46 13.56
CA PRO A 151 -0.13 -0.25 12.78
C PRO A 151 0.98 0.80 12.94
N ALA A 152 1.50 1.30 11.82
CA ALA A 152 2.55 2.31 11.78
C ALA A 152 2.00 3.69 11.40
N VAL A 153 1.31 3.80 10.29
CA VAL A 153 0.74 5.05 9.78
C VAL A 153 -0.67 4.85 9.27
N ILE A 154 -1.48 5.90 9.26
CA ILE A 154 -2.75 5.96 8.56
C ILE A 154 -2.62 6.78 7.30
N GLU A 155 -3.32 6.38 6.24
CA GLU A 155 -3.33 7.04 4.94
C GLU A 155 -4.74 7.12 4.37
N THR A 156 -5.01 8.20 3.65
CA THR A 156 -6.17 8.33 2.77
C THR A 156 -5.86 9.39 1.73
N LEU A 157 -6.64 9.44 0.65
CA LEU A 157 -6.51 10.50 -0.34
C LEU A 157 -6.96 11.84 0.24
N VAL A 158 -6.32 12.92 -0.22
CA VAL A 158 -6.63 14.31 0.11
C VAL A 158 -6.65 15.15 -1.16
N MET A 159 -7.09 16.39 -1.08
CA MET A 159 -6.98 17.34 -2.17
C MET A 159 -5.76 18.25 -1.97
N TYR A 160 -4.88 18.30 -2.98
CA TYR A 160 -3.87 19.33 -3.11
C TYR A 160 -4.39 20.45 -3.98
N TYR A 161 -4.15 21.69 -3.60
CA TYR A 161 -4.51 22.86 -4.42
C TYR A 161 -3.33 23.83 -4.56
N ASN A 162 -3.21 24.48 -5.70
CA ASN A 162 -2.14 25.41 -6.00
C ASN A 162 -2.52 26.82 -5.49
N LYS A 163 -1.81 27.31 -4.46
CA LYS A 163 -2.05 28.61 -3.81
C LYS A 163 -1.75 29.80 -4.71
N ASP A 164 -0.94 29.63 -5.78
CA ASP A 164 -0.69 30.67 -6.76
C ASP A 164 -1.85 30.85 -7.74
N LEU A 165 -2.71 29.84 -7.89
CA LEU A 165 -3.85 29.84 -8.79
C LEU A 165 -5.18 30.11 -8.10
N ILE A 166 -5.37 29.56 -6.88
CA ILE A 166 -6.57 29.76 -6.06
C ILE A 166 -6.18 29.99 -4.61
N GLN A 167 -6.75 31.01 -3.99
CA GLN A 167 -6.40 31.40 -2.63
C GLN A 167 -7.05 30.54 -1.54
N LYS A 168 -8.11 29.82 -1.88
CA LYS A 168 -8.90 29.00 -0.96
C LYS A 168 -9.18 27.65 -1.59
N ALA A 169 -9.05 26.60 -0.78
CA ALA A 169 -9.42 25.25 -1.17
C ALA A 169 -10.92 25.16 -1.53
N PRO A 170 -11.29 24.59 -2.68
CA PRO A 170 -12.67 24.22 -2.97
C PRO A 170 -13.24 23.29 -1.92
N THR A 171 -14.49 23.49 -1.54
CA THR A 171 -15.21 22.69 -0.54
C THR A 171 -16.31 21.83 -1.13
N THR A 172 -16.67 22.10 -2.38
CA THR A 172 -17.67 21.34 -3.16
C THR A 172 -17.16 21.03 -4.55
N PHE A 173 -17.61 19.94 -5.14
CA PHE A 173 -17.32 19.65 -6.55
C PHE A 173 -17.93 20.68 -7.50
N ALA A 174 -19.00 21.36 -7.12
CA ALA A 174 -19.55 22.48 -7.88
C ALA A 174 -18.54 23.64 -8.03
N GLU A 175 -17.76 23.94 -6.98
CA GLU A 175 -16.68 24.94 -7.08
C GLU A 175 -15.58 24.49 -8.05
N LEU A 176 -15.23 23.20 -8.10
CA LEU A 176 -14.29 22.66 -9.09
C LEU A 176 -14.87 22.73 -10.51
N GLU A 177 -16.18 22.50 -10.69
CA GLU A 177 -16.86 22.65 -11.98
C GLU A 177 -16.88 24.10 -12.48
N GLU A 178 -17.00 25.07 -11.56
CA GLU A 178 -16.85 26.51 -11.93
C GLU A 178 -15.42 26.82 -12.35
N LEU A 179 -14.40 26.35 -11.63
CA LEU A 179 -13.00 26.53 -12.04
C LEU A 179 -12.75 25.93 -13.43
N ALA A 180 -13.40 24.82 -13.77
CA ALA A 180 -13.25 24.16 -15.07
C ALA A 180 -13.78 25.01 -16.26
N LYS A 181 -14.58 26.06 -16.01
CA LYS A 181 -15.08 26.98 -17.04
C LYS A 181 -14.12 28.15 -17.31
N ASP A 182 -13.15 28.37 -16.44
CA ASP A 182 -12.20 29.48 -16.58
C ASP A 182 -11.16 29.14 -17.65
N SER A 183 -11.10 29.96 -18.68
CA SER A 183 -10.20 29.78 -19.84
C SER A 183 -8.72 29.78 -19.48
N LYS A 184 -8.32 30.27 -18.30
CA LYS A 184 -6.92 30.20 -17.84
C LYS A 184 -6.44 28.76 -17.60
N TYR A 185 -7.36 27.81 -17.45
CA TYR A 185 -7.08 26.38 -17.31
C TYR A 185 -7.31 25.59 -18.59
N ALA A 186 -7.55 26.27 -19.73
CA ALA A 186 -7.68 25.60 -21.01
C ALA A 186 -6.41 24.80 -21.32
N PHE A 187 -6.58 23.56 -21.76
CA PHE A 187 -5.45 22.71 -22.14
C PHE A 187 -5.02 23.03 -23.58
N GLU A 188 -3.75 23.41 -23.75
CA GLU A 188 -3.21 23.75 -25.06
C GLU A 188 -3.21 22.52 -25.99
N GLY A 189 -3.71 22.69 -27.20
CA GLY A 189 -3.73 21.64 -28.23
C GLY A 189 -4.98 20.77 -28.26
N GLU A 190 -5.91 20.92 -27.32
CA GLU A 190 -7.19 20.22 -27.32
C GLU A 190 -8.33 21.19 -26.97
N ASP A 191 -9.10 21.64 -27.97
CA ASP A 191 -10.19 22.59 -27.79
C ASP A 191 -11.25 22.07 -26.81
N GLY A 192 -11.72 22.96 -25.92
CA GLY A 192 -12.74 22.67 -24.92
C GLY A 192 -12.28 21.78 -23.77
N LYS A 193 -10.98 21.51 -23.68
CA LYS A 193 -10.39 20.75 -22.57
C LYS A 193 -9.79 21.65 -21.51
N THR A 194 -9.86 21.19 -20.25
CA THR A 194 -9.40 21.93 -19.08
C THR A 194 -8.55 21.07 -18.17
N THR A 195 -7.61 21.70 -17.49
CA THR A 195 -6.80 21.09 -16.42
C THR A 195 -7.07 21.74 -15.07
N ALA A 196 -8.16 22.51 -14.90
CA ALA A 196 -8.48 23.16 -13.64
C ALA A 196 -8.47 22.21 -12.43
N PHE A 197 -9.03 21.03 -12.62
CA PHE A 197 -9.02 19.93 -11.67
C PHE A 197 -8.70 18.63 -12.39
N LEU A 198 -7.81 17.82 -11.82
CA LEU A 198 -7.44 16.51 -12.35
C LEU A 198 -7.44 15.44 -11.23
N ALA A 199 -7.90 14.25 -11.55
CA ALA A 199 -7.84 13.08 -10.68
C ALA A 199 -7.72 11.80 -11.53
N ASP A 200 -6.92 10.83 -11.09
CA ASP A 200 -6.75 9.56 -11.81
C ASP A 200 -7.90 8.59 -11.49
N TRP A 201 -9.06 8.83 -12.08
CA TRP A 201 -10.23 7.98 -11.86
C TRP A 201 -10.32 6.77 -12.80
N THR A 202 -9.29 6.47 -13.58
CA THR A 202 -9.10 5.14 -14.16
C THR A 202 -8.39 4.19 -13.19
N ASN A 203 -7.72 4.71 -12.18
CA ASN A 203 -7.20 3.94 -11.07
C ASN A 203 -8.27 3.77 -9.98
N PHE A 204 -8.65 2.52 -9.70
CA PHE A 204 -9.75 2.23 -8.77
C PHE A 204 -9.49 2.75 -7.35
N TYR A 205 -8.24 2.75 -6.87
CA TYR A 205 -7.91 3.31 -5.55
C TYR A 205 -8.30 4.78 -5.44
N TYR A 206 -8.05 5.56 -6.50
CA TYR A 206 -8.42 6.97 -6.55
C TYR A 206 -9.92 7.18 -6.81
N ALA A 207 -10.55 6.35 -7.64
CA ALA A 207 -11.96 6.49 -8.00
C ALA A 207 -12.93 6.00 -6.93
N TYR A 208 -12.48 5.06 -6.07
CA TYR A 208 -13.38 4.41 -5.10
C TYR A 208 -14.18 5.41 -4.27
N GLY A 209 -13.54 6.47 -3.78
CA GLY A 209 -14.21 7.46 -2.95
C GLY A 209 -15.35 8.21 -3.65
N LEU A 210 -15.26 8.39 -4.97
CA LEU A 210 -16.36 8.91 -5.79
C LEU A 210 -17.51 7.93 -5.84
N LEU A 211 -17.24 6.63 -6.03
CA LEU A 211 -18.25 5.58 -6.08
C LEU A 211 -18.89 5.38 -4.69
N ALA A 212 -18.10 5.24 -3.65
CA ALA A 212 -18.55 5.00 -2.28
C ALA A 212 -19.37 6.19 -1.72
N GLY A 213 -18.97 7.43 -2.02
CA GLY A 213 -19.75 8.62 -1.68
C GLY A 213 -21.13 8.68 -2.37
N ASN A 214 -21.33 7.91 -3.43
CA ASN A 214 -22.63 7.68 -4.07
C ASN A 214 -23.35 6.42 -3.56
N GLY A 215 -22.72 5.61 -2.69
CA GLY A 215 -23.32 4.44 -2.07
C GLY A 215 -22.85 3.09 -2.64
N ALA A 216 -21.76 3.08 -3.40
CA ALA A 216 -21.07 1.83 -3.75
C ALA A 216 -20.28 1.28 -2.56
N TYR A 217 -19.96 0.01 -2.60
CA TYR A 217 -19.03 -0.67 -1.69
C TYR A 217 -18.34 -1.81 -2.44
N VAL A 218 -17.18 -2.25 -1.95
CA VAL A 218 -16.51 -3.40 -2.57
C VAL A 218 -17.22 -4.68 -2.15
N PHE A 219 -17.18 -5.00 -0.86
CA PHE A 219 -17.82 -6.19 -0.30
C PHE A 219 -18.78 -5.81 0.81
N GLY A 220 -19.88 -6.60 0.94
CA GLY A 220 -20.84 -6.44 2.02
C GLY A 220 -20.25 -6.70 3.40
N LYS A 221 -21.05 -6.45 4.47
CA LYS A 221 -20.65 -6.63 5.87
C LYS A 221 -19.31 -5.96 6.19
N ASP A 222 -19.23 -4.68 5.89
CA ASP A 222 -18.03 -3.85 6.16
C ASP A 222 -16.74 -4.42 5.51
N GLY A 223 -16.85 -4.94 4.29
CA GLY A 223 -15.73 -5.43 3.51
C GLY A 223 -15.36 -6.90 3.71
N THR A 224 -16.17 -7.68 4.46
CA THR A 224 -15.85 -9.08 4.79
C THR A 224 -16.70 -10.13 4.06
N ASP A 225 -17.75 -9.73 3.31
CA ASP A 225 -18.60 -10.66 2.57
C ASP A 225 -18.34 -10.59 1.06
N PRO A 226 -17.44 -11.42 0.50
CA PRO A 226 -17.07 -11.36 -0.90
C PRO A 226 -18.19 -11.86 -1.86
N LYS A 227 -19.29 -12.39 -1.32
CA LYS A 227 -20.48 -12.80 -2.11
C LYS A 227 -21.37 -11.63 -2.44
N ASP A 228 -21.33 -10.57 -1.62
CA ASP A 228 -22.08 -9.33 -1.81
C ASP A 228 -21.11 -8.24 -2.33
N ILE A 229 -21.22 -7.93 -3.63
CA ILE A 229 -20.34 -6.97 -4.31
C ILE A 229 -21.16 -5.78 -4.78
N GLY A 230 -20.90 -4.61 -4.19
CA GLY A 230 -21.65 -3.37 -4.44
C GLY A 230 -21.13 -2.49 -5.58
N LEU A 231 -20.22 -3.00 -6.43
CA LEU A 231 -19.60 -2.23 -7.52
C LEU A 231 -20.48 -2.10 -8.78
N ALA A 232 -21.67 -2.74 -8.81
CA ALA A 232 -22.66 -2.56 -9.87
C ALA A 232 -24.03 -2.06 -9.35
N ASN A 233 -24.08 -1.56 -8.12
CA ASN A 233 -25.29 -0.95 -7.58
C ASN A 233 -25.53 0.44 -8.21
N GLU A 234 -26.70 1.04 -7.93
CA GLU A 234 -27.02 2.38 -8.43
C GLU A 234 -25.98 3.46 -8.06
N GLY A 235 -25.39 3.34 -6.88
CA GLY A 235 -24.38 4.27 -6.39
C GLY A 235 -23.10 4.20 -7.23
N ALA A 236 -22.63 2.99 -7.54
CA ALA A 236 -21.48 2.76 -8.41
C ALA A 236 -21.72 3.35 -9.80
N ILE A 237 -22.89 3.04 -10.40
CA ILE A 237 -23.26 3.55 -11.73
C ILE A 237 -23.32 5.10 -11.74
N LYS A 238 -23.92 5.73 -10.73
CA LYS A 238 -23.95 7.21 -10.59
C LYS A 238 -22.53 7.80 -10.48
N GLY A 239 -21.67 7.17 -9.68
CA GLY A 239 -20.27 7.62 -9.55
C GLY A 239 -19.48 7.52 -10.87
N ILE A 240 -19.66 6.42 -11.60
CA ILE A 240 -19.02 6.21 -12.92
C ILE A 240 -19.56 7.26 -13.93
N GLU A 241 -20.86 7.49 -13.99
CA GLU A 241 -21.44 8.50 -14.89
C GLU A 241 -20.92 9.90 -14.55
N TYR A 242 -20.76 10.22 -13.27
CA TYR A 242 -20.16 11.50 -12.89
C TYR A 242 -18.70 11.60 -13.31
N ALA A 243 -17.91 10.54 -13.15
CA ALA A 243 -16.53 10.50 -13.66
C ALA A 243 -16.47 10.77 -15.17
N LYS A 244 -17.37 10.18 -15.97
CA LYS A 244 -17.48 10.43 -17.42
C LYS A 244 -17.66 11.90 -17.75
N THR A 245 -18.39 12.66 -16.95
CA THR A 245 -18.59 14.11 -17.17
C THR A 245 -17.28 14.88 -17.04
N TRP A 246 -16.37 14.44 -16.18
CA TRP A 246 -15.04 15.02 -16.04
C TRP A 246 -14.09 14.58 -17.17
N TYR A 247 -14.08 13.31 -17.53
CA TYR A 247 -13.28 12.82 -18.67
C TYR A 247 -13.70 13.47 -19.99
N ALA A 248 -14.97 13.87 -20.14
CA ALA A 248 -15.41 14.67 -21.28
C ALA A 248 -14.79 16.08 -21.31
N LYS A 249 -14.39 16.62 -20.16
CA LYS A 249 -13.75 17.95 -20.02
C LYS A 249 -12.22 17.87 -19.99
N TRP A 250 -11.64 16.75 -19.53
CA TRP A 250 -10.20 16.56 -19.39
C TRP A 250 -9.51 16.25 -20.73
N PRO A 251 -8.21 16.53 -20.86
CA PRO A 251 -7.41 16.09 -22.00
C PRO A 251 -7.50 14.57 -22.22
N LYS A 252 -7.37 14.13 -23.47
CA LYS A 252 -7.42 12.69 -23.82
C LYS A 252 -6.36 11.87 -23.09
N GLY A 253 -5.20 12.47 -22.78
CA GLY A 253 -4.16 11.81 -21.98
C GLY A 253 -4.61 11.34 -20.61
N MET A 254 -5.71 11.88 -20.06
CA MET A 254 -6.31 11.40 -18.82
C MET A 254 -6.98 10.01 -18.93
N GLN A 255 -7.27 9.54 -20.15
CA GLN A 255 -7.78 8.19 -20.41
C GLN A 255 -6.65 7.15 -20.54
N ASP A 256 -5.40 7.56 -20.59
CA ASP A 256 -4.25 6.67 -20.60
C ASP A 256 -3.95 6.24 -19.15
N THR A 257 -4.27 4.99 -18.80
CA THR A 257 -4.12 4.45 -17.44
C THR A 257 -2.68 4.46 -16.91
N GLU A 258 -1.69 4.50 -17.80
CA GLU A 258 -0.27 4.56 -17.43
C GLU A 258 0.28 5.99 -17.51
N GLY A 259 -0.26 6.81 -18.42
CA GLY A 259 0.19 8.18 -18.66
C GLY A 259 -0.49 9.23 -17.79
N ALA A 260 -1.73 9.00 -17.33
CA ALA A 260 -2.50 9.96 -16.56
C ALA A 260 -1.78 10.47 -15.28
N PRO A 261 -1.13 9.63 -14.46
CA PRO A 261 -0.40 10.11 -13.29
C PRO A 261 0.72 11.11 -13.65
N ASN A 262 1.43 10.88 -14.77
CA ASN A 262 2.47 11.78 -15.25
C ASN A 262 1.89 13.09 -15.77
N LEU A 263 0.76 13.04 -16.47
CA LEU A 263 0.04 14.23 -16.92
C LEU A 263 -0.41 15.10 -15.75
N ILE A 264 -1.05 14.50 -14.75
CA ILE A 264 -1.49 15.17 -13.51
C ILE A 264 -0.30 15.85 -12.84
N GLN A 265 0.79 15.10 -12.64
CA GLN A 265 2.00 15.64 -12.01
C GLN A 265 2.58 16.81 -12.80
N THR A 266 2.74 16.66 -14.10
CA THR A 266 3.33 17.70 -14.96
C THR A 266 2.47 18.96 -14.96
N GLN A 267 1.15 18.84 -15.09
CA GLN A 267 0.24 19.98 -15.10
C GLN A 267 0.20 20.70 -13.75
N PHE A 268 0.17 19.95 -12.65
CA PHE A 268 0.13 20.54 -11.31
C PHE A 268 1.46 21.20 -10.94
N GLN A 269 2.61 20.53 -11.16
CA GLN A 269 3.93 21.10 -10.92
C GLN A 269 4.24 22.28 -11.86
N GLY A 270 3.70 22.25 -13.08
CA GLY A 270 3.83 23.34 -14.05
C GLY A 270 2.92 24.55 -13.78
N GLY A 271 2.15 24.55 -12.67
CA GLY A 271 1.27 25.66 -12.30
C GLY A 271 0.08 25.84 -13.23
N LYS A 272 -0.38 24.76 -13.89
CA LYS A 272 -1.50 24.79 -14.85
C LYS A 272 -2.77 24.12 -14.33
N THR A 273 -2.72 23.54 -13.14
CA THR A 273 -3.85 22.85 -12.48
C THR A 273 -4.10 23.46 -11.12
N ALA A 274 -5.35 23.83 -10.84
CA ALA A 274 -5.73 24.44 -9.57
C ALA A 274 -5.83 23.44 -8.45
N ALA A 275 -6.33 22.21 -8.70
CA ALA A 275 -6.46 21.18 -7.69
C ALA A 275 -6.30 19.76 -8.27
N ILE A 276 -5.77 18.86 -7.45
CA ILE A 276 -5.66 17.42 -7.74
C ILE A 276 -6.08 16.60 -6.50
N ILE A 277 -6.51 15.35 -6.72
CA ILE A 277 -6.66 14.36 -5.65
C ILE A 277 -5.44 13.44 -5.68
N ASP A 278 -4.73 13.33 -4.54
CA ASP A 278 -3.59 12.42 -4.40
C ASP A 278 -3.42 12.04 -2.91
N GLY A 279 -2.51 11.12 -2.62
CA GLY A 279 -2.21 10.70 -1.24
C GLY A 279 -1.09 11.51 -0.58
N PRO A 280 -0.81 11.25 0.73
CA PRO A 280 0.25 11.94 1.47
C PRO A 280 1.64 11.82 0.85
N TRP A 281 1.90 10.71 0.15
CA TRP A 281 3.17 10.46 -0.57
C TRP A 281 3.50 11.51 -1.63
N LYS A 282 2.50 12.27 -2.11
CA LYS A 282 2.70 13.32 -3.12
C LYS A 282 3.45 14.54 -2.58
N ALA A 283 3.33 14.83 -1.29
CA ALA A 283 3.86 16.03 -0.66
C ALA A 283 5.38 16.21 -0.89
N ALA A 284 6.16 15.12 -0.79
CA ALA A 284 7.60 15.17 -0.97
C ALA A 284 7.99 15.67 -2.36
N SER A 285 7.38 15.13 -3.43
CA SER A 285 7.66 15.53 -4.81
C SER A 285 7.21 16.95 -5.14
N LEU A 286 6.11 17.41 -4.53
CA LEU A 286 5.64 18.79 -4.69
C LEU A 286 6.56 19.80 -3.99
N LYS A 287 7.08 19.43 -2.81
CA LYS A 287 8.08 20.24 -2.09
C LYS A 287 9.38 20.35 -2.86
N GLU A 288 9.88 19.24 -3.42
CA GLU A 288 11.07 19.22 -4.26
C GLU A 288 10.89 20.09 -5.51
N ALA A 289 9.74 20.01 -6.16
CA ALA A 289 9.37 20.86 -7.31
C ALA A 289 9.07 22.32 -6.91
N LYS A 290 9.11 22.69 -5.63
CA LYS A 290 8.85 24.02 -5.08
C LYS A 290 7.46 24.56 -5.46
N VAL A 291 6.47 23.71 -5.56
CA VAL A 291 5.08 24.11 -5.78
C VAL A 291 4.55 24.77 -4.51
N ASN A 292 3.90 25.94 -4.66
CA ASN A 292 3.21 26.61 -3.57
C ASN A 292 1.81 26.00 -3.40
N TYR A 293 1.74 24.86 -2.70
CA TYR A 293 0.48 24.14 -2.53
C TYR A 293 -0.11 24.28 -1.13
N GLY A 294 -1.40 24.03 -1.03
CA GLY A 294 -2.10 23.73 0.21
C GLY A 294 -2.75 22.37 0.14
N VAL A 295 -3.13 21.84 1.29
CA VAL A 295 -3.81 20.55 1.41
C VAL A 295 -5.12 20.73 2.16
N ALA A 296 -6.17 20.06 1.69
CA ALA A 296 -7.49 20.08 2.30
C ALA A 296 -8.18 18.71 2.16
N THR A 297 -9.29 18.53 2.86
CA THR A 297 -10.19 17.40 2.59
C THR A 297 -10.71 17.48 1.15
N ILE A 298 -10.98 16.32 0.55
CA ILE A 298 -11.61 16.27 -0.77
C ILE A 298 -13.00 16.89 -0.66
N PRO A 299 -13.42 17.74 -1.63
CA PRO A 299 -14.71 18.42 -1.60
C PRO A 299 -15.91 17.47 -1.53
N THR A 300 -17.03 17.97 -1.02
CA THR A 300 -18.28 17.22 -1.05
C THR A 300 -18.80 17.04 -2.48
N LEU A 301 -19.30 15.84 -2.75
CA LEU A 301 -19.85 15.43 -4.03
C LEU A 301 -21.15 16.22 -4.37
N PRO A 302 -21.61 16.21 -5.65
CA PRO A 302 -22.84 16.91 -6.04
C PRO A 302 -24.08 16.45 -5.29
N ASN A 303 -24.09 15.23 -4.74
CA ASN A 303 -25.18 14.72 -3.91
C ASN A 303 -25.11 15.23 -2.44
N GLY A 304 -24.17 16.13 -2.11
CA GLY A 304 -23.95 16.68 -0.78
C GLY A 304 -23.24 15.74 0.20
N LYS A 305 -22.79 14.55 -0.24
CA LYS A 305 -22.09 13.60 0.58
C LYS A 305 -20.56 13.75 0.43
N GLU A 306 -19.83 13.21 1.40
CA GLU A 306 -18.38 13.19 1.40
C GLU A 306 -17.84 12.23 0.34
N TYR A 307 -16.66 12.55 -0.18
CA TYR A 307 -15.81 11.63 -0.96
C TYR A 307 -15.21 10.61 0.00
N LYS A 308 -15.71 9.36 -0.06
CA LYS A 308 -15.34 8.31 0.89
C LYS A 308 -14.17 7.47 0.37
N ALA A 309 -12.99 8.09 0.29
CA ALA A 309 -11.78 7.38 -0.12
C ALA A 309 -11.49 6.16 0.76
N PHE A 310 -10.66 5.24 0.29
CA PHE A 310 -10.16 4.18 1.14
C PHE A 310 -9.38 4.76 2.33
N GLY A 311 -9.70 4.25 3.52
CA GLY A 311 -8.88 4.39 4.71
C GLY A 311 -7.92 3.21 4.79
N GLY A 312 -6.65 3.52 4.71
CA GLY A 312 -5.59 2.54 4.71
C GLY A 312 -4.42 3.00 5.57
N GLY A 313 -3.26 2.51 5.26
CA GLY A 313 -1.99 2.82 5.90
C GLY A 313 -1.01 1.69 5.77
N LYS A 314 -0.02 1.69 6.65
CA LYS A 314 1.06 0.68 6.65
C LYS A 314 1.26 0.13 8.06
N ALA A 315 1.67 -1.13 8.13
CA ALA A 315 1.98 -1.83 9.36
C ALA A 315 3.39 -2.41 9.32
N TRP A 316 3.96 -2.56 10.51
CA TRP A 316 5.12 -3.42 10.71
C TRP A 316 4.65 -4.86 10.84
N VAL A 317 5.17 -5.75 9.99
CA VAL A 317 4.81 -7.17 9.94
C VAL A 317 6.01 -8.05 10.15
N ILE A 318 5.77 -9.28 10.61
CA ILE A 318 6.80 -10.30 10.84
C ILE A 318 6.58 -11.42 9.81
N PRO A 319 7.47 -11.58 8.81
CA PRO A 319 7.45 -12.71 7.90
C PRO A 319 7.46 -14.06 8.64
N ALA A 320 6.65 -15.02 8.19
CA ALA A 320 6.62 -16.36 8.77
C ALA A 320 7.96 -17.11 8.67
N GLY A 321 8.81 -16.73 7.70
CA GLY A 321 10.16 -17.25 7.53
C GLY A 321 11.23 -16.56 8.36
N SER A 322 10.86 -15.64 9.29
CA SER A 322 11.81 -15.02 10.22
C SER A 322 12.52 -16.07 11.06
N LYS A 323 13.82 -15.89 11.24
CA LYS A 323 14.64 -16.77 12.09
C LYS A 323 14.62 -16.39 13.56
N ASN A 324 14.04 -15.22 13.88
CA ASN A 324 13.97 -14.69 15.24
C ASN A 324 12.63 -13.97 15.47
N VAL A 325 11.52 -14.72 15.45
CA VAL A 325 10.15 -14.17 15.62
C VAL A 325 10.01 -13.44 16.96
N ASP A 326 10.54 -13.98 18.06
CA ASP A 326 10.48 -13.33 19.38
C ASP A 326 11.23 -12.00 19.41
N GLY A 327 12.40 -11.93 18.77
CA GLY A 327 13.17 -10.69 18.63
C GLY A 327 12.44 -9.69 17.73
N ALA A 328 11.88 -10.16 16.62
CA ALA A 328 11.09 -9.36 15.71
C ALA A 328 9.84 -8.78 16.38
N GLN A 329 9.14 -9.56 17.18
CA GLN A 329 7.98 -9.15 17.98
C GLN A 329 8.32 -7.98 18.92
N LYS A 330 9.47 -8.07 19.62
CA LYS A 330 9.93 -6.97 20.50
C LYS A 330 10.28 -5.72 19.71
N PHE A 331 10.93 -5.87 18.57
CA PHE A 331 11.29 -4.74 17.72
C PHE A 331 10.05 -4.08 17.08
N VAL A 332 9.09 -4.86 16.61
CA VAL A 332 7.79 -4.36 16.11
C VAL A 332 7.04 -3.57 17.19
N ASN A 333 7.00 -4.06 18.42
CA ASN A 333 6.40 -3.33 19.54
C ASN A 333 7.16 -2.04 19.91
N PHE A 334 8.49 -2.05 19.80
CA PHE A 334 9.29 -0.85 19.96
C PHE A 334 8.94 0.19 18.89
N LEU A 335 8.87 -0.21 17.61
CA LEU A 335 8.49 0.67 16.49
C LEU A 335 7.06 1.21 16.62
N ALA A 336 6.13 0.43 17.18
CA ALA A 336 4.75 0.83 17.40
C ALA A 336 4.57 1.74 18.64
N SER A 337 5.59 1.92 19.47
CA SER A 337 5.52 2.76 20.67
C SER A 337 5.24 4.24 20.33
N THR A 338 4.61 4.93 21.26
CA THR A 338 4.32 6.38 21.11
C THR A 338 5.59 7.18 20.76
N ALA A 339 6.72 6.88 21.40
CA ALA A 339 7.98 7.57 21.14
C ALA A 339 8.47 7.36 19.70
N GLN A 340 8.46 6.11 19.24
CA GLN A 340 8.95 5.78 17.90
C GLN A 340 8.00 6.28 16.80
N GLN A 341 6.69 6.27 17.02
CA GLN A 341 5.77 6.82 16.03
C GLN A 341 5.78 8.35 15.96
N LYS A 342 6.13 9.04 17.05
CA LYS A 342 6.47 10.48 16.98
C LYS A 342 7.73 10.72 16.15
N ALA A 343 8.77 9.92 16.35
CA ALA A 343 10.01 9.98 15.56
C ALA A 343 9.77 9.65 14.08
N LEU A 344 8.90 8.67 13.80
CA LEU A 344 8.46 8.35 12.44
C LEU A 344 7.81 9.56 11.75
N TYR A 345 6.87 10.22 12.45
CA TYR A 345 6.22 11.43 11.93
C TYR A 345 7.24 12.56 11.68
N ASP A 346 8.13 12.83 12.62
CA ASP A 346 9.14 13.88 12.47
C ASP A 346 10.10 13.62 11.28
N ALA A 347 10.35 12.35 10.95
CA ALA A 347 11.21 11.96 9.83
C ALA A 347 10.49 11.91 8.47
N THR A 348 9.22 11.51 8.42
CA THR A 348 8.50 11.20 7.18
C THR A 348 7.32 12.12 6.90
N ASN A 349 6.82 12.83 7.92
CA ASN A 349 5.55 13.58 7.91
C ASN A 349 4.31 12.70 7.62
N GLU A 350 4.42 11.37 7.76
CA GLU A 350 3.28 10.47 7.62
C GLU A 350 2.52 10.35 8.95
N VAL A 351 1.19 10.35 8.88
CA VAL A 351 0.33 10.43 10.07
C VAL A 351 0.38 9.15 10.90
N PRO A 352 0.79 9.19 12.18
CA PRO A 352 0.92 8.00 13.01
C PRO A 352 -0.40 7.25 13.22
N ALA A 353 -0.32 5.92 13.26
CA ALA A 353 -1.43 5.07 13.67
C ALA A 353 -1.65 5.10 15.19
N ASN A 354 -0.60 5.26 15.98
CA ASN A 354 -0.66 5.43 17.43
C ASN A 354 -1.42 6.73 17.79
N THR A 355 -2.48 6.63 18.57
CA THR A 355 -3.38 7.76 18.84
C THR A 355 -2.69 8.93 19.55
N GLU A 356 -1.79 8.68 20.50
CA GLU A 356 -1.03 9.74 21.21
C GLU A 356 0.02 10.38 20.29
N ALA A 357 0.65 9.61 19.41
CA ALA A 357 1.56 10.16 18.41
C ALA A 357 0.80 10.95 17.32
N ARG A 358 -0.44 10.56 17.01
CA ARG A 358 -1.32 11.30 16.10
C ARG A 358 -1.72 12.65 16.68
N GLU A 359 -2.02 12.72 17.99
CA GLU A 359 -2.25 14.00 18.68
C GLU A 359 -1.01 14.91 18.62
N TYR A 360 0.19 14.35 18.80
CA TYR A 360 1.43 15.08 18.61
C TYR A 360 1.57 15.60 17.18
N ALA A 361 1.30 14.78 16.17
CA ALA A 361 1.34 15.19 14.76
C ALA A 361 0.38 16.36 14.48
N VAL A 362 -0.87 16.27 14.95
CA VAL A 362 -1.87 17.34 14.82
C VAL A 362 -1.41 18.63 15.52
N SER A 363 -0.70 18.53 16.65
CA SER A 363 -0.18 19.70 17.37
C SER A 363 0.85 20.52 16.57
N LYS A 364 1.45 19.94 15.53
CA LYS A 364 2.39 20.62 14.62
C LYS A 364 1.69 21.57 13.65
N LYS A 365 0.35 21.49 13.51
CA LYS A 365 -0.47 22.33 12.63
C LYS A 365 -0.05 22.28 11.16
N ASP A 366 0.37 21.12 10.72
CA ASP A 366 0.69 20.85 9.33
C ASP A 366 -0.59 20.62 8.52
N GLU A 367 -0.75 21.31 7.37
CA GLU A 367 -1.96 21.24 6.56
C GLU A 367 -2.23 19.82 6.02
N LEU A 368 -1.18 19.06 5.68
CA LEU A 368 -1.31 17.69 5.21
C LEU A 368 -1.80 16.76 6.32
N THR A 369 -1.19 16.84 7.49
CA THR A 369 -1.60 16.08 8.68
C THR A 369 -3.06 16.35 9.03
N ASP A 370 -3.44 17.63 9.09
CA ASP A 370 -4.82 18.04 9.39
C ASP A 370 -5.82 17.52 8.35
N ALA A 371 -5.48 17.59 7.06
CA ALA A 371 -6.32 17.10 5.97
C ALA A 371 -6.49 15.57 6.04
N VAL A 372 -5.38 14.81 6.22
CA VAL A 372 -5.42 13.35 6.33
C VAL A 372 -6.25 12.92 7.53
N VAL A 373 -6.03 13.49 8.72
CA VAL A 373 -6.77 13.13 9.93
C VAL A 373 -8.26 13.45 9.80
N LYS A 374 -8.62 14.56 9.15
CA LYS A 374 -10.02 14.92 8.90
C LYS A 374 -10.67 13.98 7.86
N GLN A 375 -10.00 13.74 6.75
CA GLN A 375 -10.51 12.90 5.67
C GLN A 375 -10.62 11.43 6.10
N PHE A 376 -9.69 10.94 6.91
CA PHE A 376 -9.70 9.56 7.42
C PHE A 376 -10.95 9.23 8.25
N LYS A 377 -11.60 10.24 8.87
CA LYS A 377 -12.84 10.03 9.63
C LYS A 377 -14.03 9.60 8.77
N SER A 378 -14.02 9.98 7.49
CA SER A 378 -15.06 9.62 6.52
C SER A 378 -14.58 8.55 5.53
N ALA A 379 -13.35 8.09 5.66
CA ALA A 379 -12.79 7.06 4.80
C ALA A 379 -13.46 5.70 5.08
N GLU A 380 -13.62 4.91 4.02
CA GLU A 380 -14.08 3.53 4.13
C GLU A 380 -12.88 2.61 4.37
N PRO A 381 -12.90 1.72 5.37
CA PRO A 381 -11.84 0.73 5.56
C PRO A 381 -11.64 -0.09 4.28
N MET A 382 -10.40 -0.18 3.81
CA MET A 382 -10.10 -1.00 2.66
C MET A 382 -10.16 -2.48 3.04
N PRO A 383 -10.94 -3.33 2.30
CA PRO A 383 -11.01 -4.75 2.61
C PRO A 383 -9.64 -5.41 2.62
N ASN A 384 -9.33 -6.17 3.66
CA ASN A 384 -8.06 -6.88 3.85
C ASN A 384 -8.16 -8.40 3.69
N ILE A 385 -9.27 -8.89 3.14
CA ILE A 385 -9.47 -10.30 2.79
C ILE A 385 -8.80 -10.64 1.46
N SER A 386 -8.43 -11.92 1.28
CA SER A 386 -7.68 -12.38 0.09
C SER A 386 -8.39 -12.11 -1.23
N GLU A 387 -9.74 -12.13 -1.22
CA GLU A 387 -10.59 -11.87 -2.36
C GLU A 387 -10.44 -10.45 -2.93
N MET A 388 -9.99 -9.47 -2.11
CA MET A 388 -9.74 -8.10 -2.58
C MET A 388 -8.72 -8.07 -3.74
N SER A 389 -7.78 -9.00 -3.79
CA SER A 389 -6.82 -9.15 -4.89
C SER A 389 -7.48 -9.37 -6.27
N THR A 390 -8.73 -9.84 -6.30
CA THR A 390 -9.47 -10.08 -7.55
C THR A 390 -10.21 -8.85 -8.06
N VAL A 391 -10.27 -7.78 -7.27
CA VAL A 391 -11.08 -6.58 -7.55
C VAL A 391 -10.34 -5.57 -8.43
N TRP A 392 -9.05 -5.39 -8.23
CA TRP A 392 -8.28 -4.27 -8.79
C TRP A 392 -8.34 -4.17 -10.32
N ASP A 393 -8.01 -5.23 -11.03
CA ASP A 393 -7.99 -5.23 -12.50
C ASP A 393 -9.41 -5.12 -13.11
N PRO A 394 -10.43 -5.88 -12.66
CA PRO A 394 -11.78 -5.69 -13.15
C PRO A 394 -12.35 -4.28 -12.89
N ALA A 395 -12.08 -3.70 -11.72
CA ALA A 395 -12.52 -2.35 -11.39
C ALA A 395 -11.78 -1.27 -12.21
N LYS A 396 -10.47 -1.42 -12.47
CA LYS A 396 -9.71 -0.59 -13.40
C LYS A 396 -10.36 -0.62 -14.81
N ASN A 397 -10.63 -1.83 -15.31
CA ASN A 397 -11.23 -2.02 -16.62
C ASN A 397 -12.66 -1.46 -16.70
N MET A 398 -13.45 -1.60 -15.64
CA MET A 398 -14.78 -1.00 -15.50
C MET A 398 -14.75 0.51 -15.72
N LEU A 399 -13.85 1.18 -15.01
CA LEU A 399 -13.69 2.63 -15.09
C LEU A 399 -13.21 3.04 -16.48
N PHE A 400 -12.18 2.39 -16.99
CA PHE A 400 -11.62 2.68 -18.30
C PHE A 400 -12.65 2.47 -19.43
N ASP A 401 -13.35 1.34 -19.47
CA ASP A 401 -14.36 1.04 -20.51
C ASP A 401 -15.48 2.06 -20.51
N ALA A 402 -15.90 2.53 -19.31
CA ALA A 402 -16.95 3.53 -19.19
C ALA A 402 -16.48 4.94 -19.60
N VAL A 403 -15.33 5.42 -19.12
CA VAL A 403 -14.87 6.79 -19.39
C VAL A 403 -14.35 6.96 -20.83
N SER A 404 -13.84 5.90 -21.45
CA SER A 404 -13.47 5.90 -22.87
C SER A 404 -14.66 5.79 -23.83
N GLY A 405 -15.87 5.50 -23.29
CA GLY A 405 -17.10 5.31 -24.09
C GLY A 405 -17.16 3.94 -24.79
N LYS A 406 -16.28 3.00 -24.45
CA LYS A 406 -16.29 1.64 -25.00
C LYS A 406 -17.52 0.84 -24.54
N LYS A 407 -17.99 1.11 -23.30
CA LYS A 407 -19.23 0.58 -22.75
C LYS A 407 -19.98 1.70 -21.99
N ASP A 408 -21.27 1.54 -21.78
CA ASP A 408 -21.98 2.36 -20.81
C ASP A 408 -21.59 1.95 -19.36
N ALA A 409 -21.88 2.85 -18.40
CA ALA A 409 -21.47 2.65 -17.01
C ALA A 409 -22.08 1.40 -16.37
N LYS A 410 -23.35 1.11 -16.69
CA LYS A 410 -24.05 -0.06 -16.13
C LYS A 410 -23.43 -1.35 -16.65
N THR A 411 -23.28 -1.48 -17.96
CA THR A 411 -22.68 -2.66 -18.59
C THR A 411 -21.24 -2.88 -18.09
N SER A 412 -20.43 -1.81 -18.00
CA SER A 412 -19.07 -1.90 -17.46
C SER A 412 -19.03 -2.42 -16.04
N ALA A 413 -19.95 -1.93 -15.17
CA ALA A 413 -20.02 -2.32 -13.78
C ALA A 413 -20.51 -3.77 -13.60
N GLU A 414 -21.53 -4.20 -14.35
CA GLU A 414 -22.05 -5.55 -14.32
C GLU A 414 -21.02 -6.58 -14.81
N ASP A 415 -20.28 -6.28 -15.88
CA ASP A 415 -19.21 -7.12 -16.39
C ASP A 415 -18.07 -7.28 -15.39
N ALA A 416 -17.67 -6.19 -14.72
CA ALA A 416 -16.63 -6.22 -13.69
C ALA A 416 -17.06 -7.08 -12.49
N VAL A 417 -18.26 -6.87 -11.96
CA VAL A 417 -18.78 -7.68 -10.84
C VAL A 417 -18.88 -9.16 -11.21
N LYS A 418 -19.33 -9.46 -12.43
CA LYS A 418 -19.36 -10.85 -12.93
C LYS A 418 -17.97 -11.46 -12.94
N LEU A 419 -16.98 -10.76 -13.49
CA LEU A 419 -15.59 -11.26 -13.56
C LEU A 419 -14.97 -11.43 -12.17
N ILE A 420 -15.24 -10.51 -11.23
CA ILE A 420 -14.79 -10.63 -9.84
C ILE A 420 -15.36 -11.90 -9.21
N LYS A 421 -16.69 -12.13 -9.31
CA LYS A 421 -17.36 -13.33 -8.78
C LYS A 421 -16.76 -14.61 -9.37
N GLU A 422 -16.64 -14.70 -10.70
CA GLU A 422 -16.05 -15.85 -11.37
C GLU A 422 -14.59 -16.11 -10.91
N THR A 423 -13.80 -15.05 -10.70
CA THR A 423 -12.42 -15.16 -10.22
C THR A 423 -12.35 -15.60 -8.75
N ILE A 424 -13.25 -15.09 -7.90
CA ILE A 424 -13.37 -15.52 -6.50
C ILE A 424 -13.72 -17.00 -6.44
N ASP A 425 -14.73 -17.44 -7.19
CA ASP A 425 -15.14 -18.85 -7.23
C ASP A 425 -14.00 -19.77 -7.70
N GLN A 426 -13.21 -19.32 -8.68
CA GLN A 426 -12.07 -20.10 -9.19
C GLN A 426 -10.91 -20.19 -8.19
N LYS A 427 -10.58 -19.08 -7.51
CA LYS A 427 -9.40 -19.02 -6.64
C LYS A 427 -9.69 -19.45 -5.20
N PHE A 428 -10.90 -19.19 -4.70
CA PHE A 428 -11.26 -19.33 -3.29
C PHE A 428 -12.48 -20.22 -3.05
N GLY A 429 -13.22 -20.64 -4.08
CA GLY A 429 -14.48 -21.37 -3.95
C GLY A 429 -14.35 -22.80 -3.38
N ASN A 430 -13.14 -23.30 -3.18
CA ASN A 430 -12.85 -24.61 -2.57
C ASN A 430 -12.25 -24.49 -1.16
N LYS A 431 -12.29 -23.31 -0.53
CA LYS A 431 -11.85 -23.10 0.85
C LYS A 431 -13.00 -23.20 1.85
#